data_40a1c66f2d8b473b5949fb6eb85e4f33
#
_entry.id   40a1c66f2d8b473b5949fb6eb85e4f33
#
_cell.length_a   1.000
_cell.length_b   1.000
_cell.length_c   1.000
_cell.angle_alpha   90.00
_cell.angle_beta   90.00
_cell.angle_gamma   90.00
#
_symmetry.space_group_name_H-M   'P 1'
#
loop_
_entity.id
_entity.type
_entity.pdbx_description
1 polymer ?
#
loop_
_entity_poly.entity_id
_entity_poly.type
_entity_poly.pdbx_seq_one_letter_code
_entity_poly.pdbx_strand_id
1 'polypeptide(L)'
;MTATHNRRRANLAALLPAHEADAILVTGGVNVRYLTGLASSNAAVLVRADATATLATDSRYIGAARRVCADIEVIEESDVAGALLPESGRTGIEADHMSVADYFRLGGEPLRLSKVVESVRMVKDDAELGLIRTACELTDRAFAEVLPELRPGLTEKEVARALERRMVELGADGLAFDSIVASGPNGAVPHHSPSDRPLERGDLVTMDFGALYRGYHADMTRTVAIGEPAGWQRELYDLVRAAQRAGRLAARAGAALHEVDAAARDLIKEAGYGEFFKHGLGHGVGLQIHEEPFLSPRKPEDTAERPEDLGEPGRSSREPERDHEHARLEDRVPVTVEPGVYLPGRGGVRIEDTLVVRDGGPELLTRTTKELLVL
;
A
#
# COMPACT_ATOMS: atom_id res chain seq x y z
N MET A 1 0.98 -17.76 -16.15
CA MET A 1 0.77 -16.29 -16.11
C MET A 1 -0.54 -15.90 -16.76
N THR A 2 -0.86 -16.31 -17.98
CA THR A 2 -2.13 -15.99 -18.67
C THR A 2 -3.40 -16.39 -17.90
N ALA A 3 -3.44 -17.58 -17.29
CA ALA A 3 -4.59 -18.05 -16.49
C ALA A 3 -4.87 -17.16 -15.25
N THR A 4 -3.83 -16.59 -14.64
CA THR A 4 -3.96 -15.67 -13.50
C THR A 4 -4.60 -14.35 -13.93
N HIS A 5 -4.10 -13.73 -15.00
CA HIS A 5 -4.64 -12.47 -15.49
C HIS A 5 -6.06 -12.62 -16.04
N ASN A 6 -6.36 -13.75 -16.69
CA ASN A 6 -7.74 -14.05 -17.12
C ASN A 6 -8.71 -14.10 -15.92
N ARG A 7 -8.34 -14.78 -14.82
CA ARG A 7 -9.16 -14.80 -13.60
C ARG A 7 -9.35 -13.41 -13.01
N ARG A 8 -8.30 -12.55 -12.99
CA ARG A 8 -8.39 -11.17 -12.50
C ARG A 8 -9.34 -10.33 -13.33
N ARG A 9 -9.29 -10.47 -14.67
CA ARG A 9 -10.25 -9.81 -15.58
C ARG A 9 -11.66 -10.32 -15.36
N ALA A 10 -11.86 -11.64 -15.18
CA ALA A 10 -13.16 -12.22 -14.88
C ALA A 10 -13.74 -11.71 -13.56
N ASN A 11 -12.90 -11.59 -12.52
CA ASN A 11 -13.32 -11.01 -11.23
C ASN A 11 -13.74 -9.54 -11.38
N LEU A 12 -13.00 -8.75 -12.16
CA LEU A 12 -13.34 -7.36 -12.45
C LEU A 12 -14.67 -7.27 -13.24
N ALA A 13 -14.81 -8.08 -14.28
CA ALA A 13 -16.01 -8.14 -15.11
C ALA A 13 -17.27 -8.46 -14.31
N ALA A 14 -17.16 -9.34 -13.30
CA ALA A 14 -18.26 -9.71 -12.43
C ALA A 14 -18.78 -8.54 -11.56
N LEU A 15 -17.99 -7.49 -11.36
CA LEU A 15 -18.40 -6.30 -10.61
C LEU A 15 -19.15 -5.28 -11.47
N LEU A 16 -18.95 -5.28 -12.80
CA LEU A 16 -19.48 -4.25 -13.70
C LEU A 16 -21.00 -4.11 -13.67
N PRO A 17 -21.80 -5.20 -13.61
CA PRO A 17 -23.25 -5.07 -13.55
C PRO A 17 -23.77 -4.29 -12.33
N ALA A 18 -23.09 -4.39 -11.18
CA ALA A 18 -23.45 -3.63 -9.97
C ALA A 18 -23.21 -2.12 -10.14
N HIS A 19 -22.32 -1.74 -11.06
CA HIS A 19 -22.03 -0.36 -11.45
C HIS A 19 -22.81 0.06 -12.72
N GLU A 20 -23.76 -0.77 -13.19
CA GLU A 20 -24.52 -0.55 -14.42
C GLU A 20 -23.60 -0.30 -15.64
N ALA A 21 -22.42 -0.89 -15.69
CA ALA A 21 -21.44 -0.76 -16.76
C ALA A 21 -21.37 -2.02 -17.61
N ASP A 22 -21.26 -1.84 -18.94
CA ASP A 22 -21.05 -2.91 -19.91
C ASP A 22 -19.56 -3.23 -20.08
N ALA A 23 -18.70 -2.25 -19.78
CA ALA A 23 -17.26 -2.36 -19.86
C ALA A 23 -16.57 -1.34 -18.92
N ILE A 24 -15.29 -1.56 -18.65
CA ILE A 24 -14.42 -0.57 -18.00
C ILE A 24 -13.14 -0.38 -18.81
N LEU A 25 -12.81 0.88 -19.09
CA LEU A 25 -11.54 1.30 -19.67
C LEU A 25 -10.54 1.58 -18.55
N VAL A 26 -9.50 0.75 -18.44
CA VAL A 26 -8.46 0.84 -17.43
C VAL A 26 -7.22 1.47 -18.04
N THR A 27 -6.77 2.58 -17.49
CA THR A 27 -5.62 3.38 -17.96
C THR A 27 -4.52 3.53 -16.91
N GLY A 28 -4.85 3.27 -15.63
CA GLY A 28 -3.88 3.26 -14.55
C GLY A 28 -2.81 2.18 -14.77
N GLY A 29 -1.54 2.58 -14.95
CA GLY A 29 -0.46 1.64 -15.35
C GLY A 29 -0.31 0.43 -14.42
N VAL A 30 -0.50 0.62 -13.10
CA VAL A 30 -0.49 -0.46 -12.11
C VAL A 30 -1.66 -1.42 -12.33
N ASN A 31 -2.84 -0.89 -12.62
CA ASN A 31 -4.07 -1.66 -12.87
C ASN A 31 -4.00 -2.40 -14.21
N VAL A 32 -3.47 -1.76 -15.27
CA VAL A 32 -3.16 -2.42 -16.54
C VAL A 32 -2.22 -3.60 -16.31
N ARG A 33 -1.12 -3.39 -15.57
CA ARG A 33 -0.18 -4.46 -15.22
C ARG A 33 -0.85 -5.60 -14.44
N TYR A 34 -1.70 -5.29 -13.46
CA TYR A 34 -2.44 -6.29 -12.69
C TYR A 34 -3.32 -7.18 -13.57
N LEU A 35 -4.02 -6.58 -14.54
CA LEU A 35 -4.97 -7.27 -15.40
C LEU A 35 -4.33 -7.99 -16.59
N THR A 36 -3.10 -7.61 -16.98
CA THR A 36 -2.47 -8.07 -18.23
C THR A 36 -1.08 -8.66 -18.05
N GLY A 37 -0.37 -8.27 -16.99
CA GLY A 37 1.05 -8.58 -16.80
C GLY A 37 1.99 -7.65 -17.55
N LEU A 38 1.49 -6.72 -18.36
CA LEU A 38 2.31 -5.77 -19.10
C LEU A 38 2.70 -4.58 -18.21
N ALA A 39 4.00 -4.38 -18.03
CA ALA A 39 4.54 -3.14 -17.47
C ALA A 39 4.91 -2.21 -18.63
N SER A 40 4.23 -1.06 -18.73
CA SER A 40 4.45 -0.07 -19.79
C SER A 40 4.13 1.33 -19.29
N SER A 41 4.67 2.34 -19.95
CA SER A 41 4.35 3.74 -19.71
C SER A 41 3.19 4.25 -20.59
N ASN A 42 2.71 3.44 -21.54
CA ASN A 42 1.59 3.78 -22.41
C ASN A 42 0.83 2.52 -22.80
N ALA A 43 -0.22 2.19 -22.05
CA ALA A 43 -1.15 1.12 -22.36
C ALA A 43 -2.50 1.38 -21.69
N ALA A 44 -3.56 0.84 -22.29
CA ALA A 44 -4.88 0.78 -21.72
C ALA A 44 -5.51 -0.59 -22.01
N VAL A 45 -6.38 -1.06 -21.15
CA VAL A 45 -7.14 -2.29 -21.37
C VAL A 45 -8.64 -2.03 -21.17
N LEU A 46 -9.43 -2.41 -22.14
CA LEU A 46 -10.88 -2.46 -22.04
C LEU A 46 -11.30 -3.87 -21.59
N VAL A 47 -11.94 -3.97 -20.44
CA VAL A 47 -12.51 -5.22 -19.92
C VAL A 47 -14.04 -5.12 -20.00
N ARG A 48 -14.68 -6.08 -20.65
CA ARG A 48 -16.13 -6.11 -20.83
C ARG A 48 -16.80 -7.02 -19.79
N ALA A 49 -18.09 -6.82 -19.57
CA ALA A 49 -18.88 -7.60 -18.61
C ALA A 49 -18.92 -9.12 -18.91
N ASP A 50 -18.67 -9.51 -20.16
CA ASP A 50 -18.50 -10.92 -20.57
C ASP A 50 -17.08 -11.48 -20.33
N ALA A 51 -16.22 -10.71 -19.65
CA ALA A 51 -14.82 -10.97 -19.37
C ALA A 51 -13.89 -10.99 -20.62
N THR A 52 -14.37 -10.62 -21.81
CA THR A 52 -13.49 -10.37 -22.94
C THR A 52 -12.70 -9.08 -22.72
N ALA A 53 -11.50 -9.00 -23.29
CA ALA A 53 -10.67 -7.82 -23.13
C ALA A 53 -9.86 -7.51 -24.40
N THR A 54 -9.57 -6.22 -24.59
CA THR A 54 -8.69 -5.71 -25.66
C THR A 54 -7.66 -4.79 -25.01
N LEU A 55 -6.38 -4.99 -25.31
CA LEU A 55 -5.27 -4.16 -24.86
C LEU A 55 -4.78 -3.27 -26.01
N ALA A 56 -4.66 -1.99 -25.75
CA ALA A 56 -3.97 -1.06 -26.64
C ALA A 56 -2.63 -0.64 -26.05
N THR A 57 -1.60 -0.54 -26.89
CA THR A 57 -0.28 -0.01 -26.52
C THR A 57 0.44 0.50 -27.76
N ASP A 58 1.48 1.30 -27.59
CA ASP A 58 2.24 1.84 -28.71
C ASP A 58 3.36 0.90 -29.22
N SER A 59 4.02 1.33 -30.30
CA SER A 59 5.08 0.56 -30.98
C SER A 59 6.25 0.14 -30.07
N ARG A 60 6.50 0.87 -28.99
CA ARG A 60 7.57 0.54 -28.02
C ARG A 60 7.28 -0.75 -27.24
N TYR A 61 6.01 -1.03 -26.98
CA TYR A 61 5.59 -2.12 -26.10
C TYR A 61 4.84 -3.24 -26.84
N ILE A 62 4.40 -3.06 -28.09
CA ILE A 62 3.55 -4.02 -28.83
C ILE A 62 4.16 -5.43 -28.86
N GLY A 63 5.48 -5.53 -29.06
CA GLY A 63 6.17 -6.83 -29.06
C GLY A 63 6.17 -7.52 -27.71
N ALA A 64 6.27 -6.78 -26.60
CA ALA A 64 6.15 -7.31 -25.26
C ALA A 64 4.70 -7.69 -24.94
N ALA A 65 3.75 -6.81 -25.28
CA ALA A 65 2.33 -7.03 -25.08
C ALA A 65 1.84 -8.32 -25.72
N ARG A 66 2.16 -8.57 -26.99
CA ARG A 66 1.80 -9.80 -27.73
C ARG A 66 2.38 -11.07 -27.10
N ARG A 67 3.53 -10.97 -26.40
CA ARG A 67 4.11 -12.13 -25.70
C ARG A 67 3.45 -12.42 -24.35
N VAL A 68 3.11 -11.37 -23.57
CA VAL A 68 2.56 -11.56 -22.23
C VAL A 68 1.04 -11.67 -22.21
N CYS A 69 0.35 -11.09 -23.20
CA CYS A 69 -1.11 -11.02 -23.31
C CYS A 69 -1.64 -11.88 -24.47
N ALA A 70 -1.10 -13.10 -24.64
CA ALA A 70 -1.47 -13.99 -25.76
C ALA A 70 -2.93 -14.48 -25.71
N ASP A 71 -3.64 -14.24 -24.64
CA ASP A 71 -5.02 -14.65 -24.39
C ASP A 71 -6.06 -13.56 -24.67
N ILE A 72 -5.63 -12.36 -25.04
CA ILE A 72 -6.51 -11.24 -25.40
C ILE A 72 -6.03 -10.57 -26.70
N GLU A 73 -6.94 -9.81 -27.32
CA GLU A 73 -6.59 -8.99 -28.46
C GLU A 73 -5.63 -7.88 -28.06
N VAL A 74 -4.59 -7.63 -28.89
CA VAL A 74 -3.60 -6.58 -28.68
C VAL A 74 -3.51 -5.73 -29.93
N ILE A 75 -3.87 -4.44 -29.82
CA ILE A 75 -3.79 -3.46 -30.90
C ILE A 75 -2.64 -2.47 -30.69
N GLU A 76 -2.08 -1.96 -31.78
CA GLU A 76 -0.99 -0.98 -31.77
C GLU A 76 -1.56 0.40 -32.06
N GLU A 77 -1.62 1.24 -31.02
CA GLU A 77 -2.14 2.60 -31.12
C GLU A 77 -1.40 3.53 -30.14
N SER A 78 -1.21 4.78 -30.54
CA SER A 78 -0.59 5.80 -29.69
C SER A 78 -1.58 6.44 -28.72
N ASP A 79 -2.83 6.68 -29.17
CA ASP A 79 -3.96 7.09 -28.32
C ASP A 79 -4.67 5.85 -27.78
N VAL A 80 -4.03 5.20 -26.82
CA VAL A 80 -4.46 3.91 -26.29
C VAL A 80 -5.87 3.93 -25.66
N ALA A 81 -6.27 5.05 -25.06
CA ALA A 81 -7.57 5.19 -24.44
C ALA A 81 -8.67 5.45 -25.49
N GLY A 82 -8.42 6.37 -26.41
CA GLY A 82 -9.36 6.70 -27.49
C GLY A 82 -9.63 5.53 -28.42
N ALA A 83 -8.60 4.73 -28.73
CA ALA A 83 -8.72 3.54 -29.60
C ALA A 83 -9.57 2.41 -28.99
N LEU A 84 -9.74 2.38 -27.66
CA LEU A 84 -10.47 1.34 -26.96
C LEU A 84 -11.89 1.76 -26.56
N LEU A 85 -12.22 3.07 -26.63
CA LEU A 85 -13.55 3.52 -26.24
C LEU A 85 -14.61 3.02 -27.23
N PRO A 86 -15.59 2.20 -26.80
CA PRO A 86 -16.60 1.68 -27.74
C PRO A 86 -17.53 2.79 -28.21
N GLU A 87 -18.04 2.68 -29.44
CA GLU A 87 -19.02 3.63 -30.02
C GLU A 87 -20.39 3.56 -29.31
N SER A 88 -20.68 2.48 -28.59
CA SER A 88 -21.95 2.27 -27.89
C SER A 88 -21.74 1.46 -26.60
N GLY A 89 -22.71 1.60 -25.68
CA GLY A 89 -22.68 0.94 -24.38
C GLY A 89 -22.25 1.87 -23.25
N ARG A 90 -22.47 1.44 -22.01
CA ARG A 90 -22.14 2.19 -20.79
C ARG A 90 -20.73 1.79 -20.35
N THR A 91 -19.76 2.57 -20.77
CA THR A 91 -18.35 2.32 -20.42
C THR A 91 -17.95 3.10 -19.18
N GLY A 92 -17.43 2.38 -18.18
CA GLY A 92 -16.78 2.97 -17.01
C GLY A 92 -15.34 3.40 -17.30
N ILE A 93 -14.83 4.36 -16.56
CA ILE A 93 -13.43 4.77 -16.52
C ILE A 93 -12.95 4.82 -15.06
N GLU A 94 -11.66 4.74 -14.85
CA GLU A 94 -11.04 4.89 -13.52
C GLU A 94 -11.02 6.36 -13.09
N ALA A 95 -12.01 6.78 -12.28
CA ALA A 95 -12.13 8.18 -11.83
C ALA A 95 -10.93 8.65 -10.99
N ASP A 96 -10.26 7.71 -10.29
CA ASP A 96 -9.11 7.99 -9.42
C ASP A 96 -7.77 8.14 -10.19
N HIS A 97 -7.72 7.71 -11.43
CA HIS A 97 -6.48 7.66 -12.22
C HIS A 97 -6.50 8.53 -13.46
N MET A 98 -7.66 8.71 -14.08
CA MET A 98 -7.78 9.47 -15.30
C MET A 98 -7.64 10.98 -15.02
N SER A 99 -6.76 11.66 -15.76
CA SER A 99 -6.68 13.11 -15.66
C SER A 99 -7.94 13.78 -16.21
N VAL A 100 -8.28 14.96 -15.69
CA VAL A 100 -9.40 15.76 -16.19
C VAL A 100 -9.23 16.08 -17.70
N ALA A 101 -7.99 16.32 -18.15
CA ALA A 101 -7.69 16.58 -19.55
C ALA A 101 -7.99 15.35 -20.44
N ASP A 102 -7.61 14.14 -19.98
CA ASP A 102 -7.90 12.91 -20.71
C ASP A 102 -9.39 12.59 -20.73
N TYR A 103 -10.09 12.81 -19.64
CA TYR A 103 -11.54 12.67 -19.58
C TYR A 103 -12.26 13.53 -20.63
N PHE A 104 -11.89 14.82 -20.73
CA PHE A 104 -12.48 15.69 -21.76
C PHE A 104 -12.03 15.34 -23.19
N ARG A 105 -10.81 14.84 -23.36
CA ARG A 105 -10.32 14.40 -24.67
C ARG A 105 -11.04 13.15 -25.18
N LEU A 106 -11.40 12.21 -24.30
CA LEU A 106 -12.17 11.03 -24.67
C LEU A 106 -13.55 11.39 -25.20
N GLY A 107 -14.16 12.46 -24.69
CA GLY A 107 -15.53 12.84 -25.05
C GLY A 107 -16.57 11.85 -24.54
N GLY A 108 -17.83 12.07 -24.91
CA GLY A 108 -18.92 11.27 -24.38
C GLY A 108 -19.18 11.55 -22.88
N GLU A 109 -19.92 10.66 -22.24
CA GLU A 109 -20.20 10.71 -20.80
C GLU A 109 -19.93 9.34 -20.17
N PRO A 110 -18.65 8.89 -20.10
CA PRO A 110 -18.33 7.62 -19.50
C PRO A 110 -18.66 7.62 -18.01
N LEU A 111 -19.06 6.46 -17.47
CA LEU A 111 -19.33 6.29 -16.05
C LEU A 111 -18.03 6.48 -15.26
N ARG A 112 -18.06 7.27 -14.22
CA ARG A 112 -16.91 7.49 -13.34
C ARG A 112 -16.93 6.44 -12.25
N LEU A 113 -16.06 5.44 -12.35
CA LEU A 113 -15.96 4.35 -11.40
C LEU A 113 -14.74 4.55 -10.51
N SER A 114 -14.96 4.54 -9.18
CA SER A 114 -13.90 4.73 -8.19
C SER A 114 -13.50 3.39 -7.59
N LYS A 115 -12.20 3.12 -7.51
CA LYS A 115 -11.59 1.98 -6.80
C LYS A 115 -12.09 0.57 -7.19
N VAL A 116 -12.68 0.39 -8.37
CA VAL A 116 -13.24 -0.91 -8.77
C VAL A 116 -12.13 -1.92 -9.04
N VAL A 117 -11.04 -1.52 -9.72
CA VAL A 117 -9.90 -2.40 -9.95
C VAL A 117 -9.14 -2.65 -8.66
N GLU A 118 -8.96 -1.61 -7.83
CA GLU A 118 -8.30 -1.70 -6.53
C GLU A 118 -9.03 -2.68 -5.60
N SER A 119 -10.35 -2.77 -5.67
CA SER A 119 -11.11 -3.75 -4.86
C SER A 119 -10.78 -5.20 -5.21
N VAL A 120 -10.54 -5.47 -6.49
CA VAL A 120 -10.10 -6.82 -6.92
C VAL A 120 -8.64 -7.06 -6.51
N ARG A 121 -7.81 -6.01 -6.44
CA ARG A 121 -6.40 -6.10 -6.05
C ARG A 121 -6.20 -6.32 -4.54
N MET A 122 -7.17 -5.96 -3.69
CA MET A 122 -7.05 -6.11 -2.23
C MET A 122 -6.74 -7.56 -1.83
N VAL A 123 -7.51 -8.52 -2.33
CA VAL A 123 -7.36 -9.95 -2.03
C VAL A 123 -6.32 -10.55 -2.97
N LYS A 124 -5.15 -10.89 -2.45
CA LYS A 124 -4.02 -11.40 -3.25
C LYS A 124 -4.16 -12.89 -3.56
N ASP A 125 -3.74 -13.26 -4.75
CA ASP A 125 -3.57 -14.67 -5.09
C ASP A 125 -2.23 -15.23 -4.55
N ASP A 126 -2.02 -16.58 -4.64
CA ASP A 126 -0.83 -17.22 -4.08
C ASP A 126 0.47 -16.76 -4.75
N ALA A 127 0.42 -16.42 -6.04
CA ALA A 127 1.58 -15.93 -6.76
C ALA A 127 1.97 -14.53 -6.26
N GLU A 128 0.99 -13.65 -6.03
CA GLU A 128 1.19 -12.31 -5.46
C GLU A 128 1.77 -12.39 -4.05
N LEU A 129 1.16 -13.22 -3.18
CA LEU A 129 1.66 -13.44 -1.82
C LEU A 129 3.09 -14.00 -1.81
N GLY A 130 3.43 -14.86 -2.78
CA GLY A 130 4.79 -15.36 -2.96
C GLY A 130 5.78 -14.25 -3.27
N LEU A 131 5.41 -13.28 -4.11
CA LEU A 131 6.27 -12.14 -4.47
C LEU A 131 6.43 -11.16 -3.31
N ILE A 132 5.35 -10.87 -2.56
CA ILE A 132 5.39 -10.02 -1.36
C ILE A 132 6.27 -10.68 -0.28
N ARG A 133 6.16 -11.99 -0.06
CA ARG A 133 7.05 -12.72 0.87
C ARG A 133 8.51 -12.57 0.48
N THR A 134 8.84 -12.73 -0.80
CA THR A 134 10.22 -12.54 -1.27
C THR A 134 10.71 -11.12 -1.02
N ALA A 135 9.88 -10.10 -1.30
CA ALA A 135 10.23 -8.71 -1.00
C ALA A 135 10.50 -8.48 0.50
N CYS A 136 9.64 -9.02 1.38
CA CYS A 136 9.82 -8.96 2.84
C CYS A 136 11.09 -9.69 3.31
N GLU A 137 11.39 -10.87 2.74
CA GLU A 137 12.62 -11.63 3.07
C GLU A 137 13.89 -10.87 2.66
N LEU A 138 13.87 -10.17 1.52
CA LEU A 138 14.99 -9.33 1.09
C LEU A 138 15.18 -8.13 2.04
N THR A 139 14.07 -7.52 2.50
CA THR A 139 14.07 -6.42 3.47
C THR A 139 14.63 -6.87 4.82
N ASP A 140 14.14 -7.99 5.38
CA ASP A 140 14.63 -8.58 6.64
C ASP A 140 16.13 -8.88 6.57
N ARG A 141 16.60 -9.47 5.47
CA ARG A 141 18.01 -9.80 5.27
C ARG A 141 18.88 -8.54 5.15
N ALA A 142 18.44 -7.55 4.41
CA ALA A 142 19.17 -6.28 4.28
C ALA A 142 19.38 -5.62 5.64
N PHE A 143 18.33 -5.59 6.47
CA PHE A 143 18.45 -5.08 7.84
C PHE A 143 19.46 -5.87 8.67
N ALA A 144 19.35 -7.19 8.68
CA ALA A 144 20.21 -8.05 9.47
C ALA A 144 21.70 -7.90 9.09
N GLU A 145 21.99 -7.68 7.81
CA GLU A 145 23.34 -7.51 7.30
C GLU A 145 23.90 -6.10 7.50
N VAL A 146 23.06 -5.06 7.54
CA VAL A 146 23.48 -3.66 7.80
C VAL A 146 23.56 -3.34 9.30
N LEU A 147 22.73 -3.99 10.11
CA LEU A 147 22.65 -3.72 11.56
C LEU A 147 24.01 -3.70 12.28
N PRO A 148 24.97 -4.65 12.04
CA PRO A 148 26.28 -4.62 12.69
C PRO A 148 27.19 -3.46 12.25
N GLU A 149 26.87 -2.77 11.16
CA GLU A 149 27.64 -1.64 10.65
C GLU A 149 27.27 -0.32 11.37
N LEU A 150 26.10 -0.29 12.03
CA LEU A 150 25.59 0.91 12.70
C LEU A 150 26.48 1.28 13.88
N ARG A 151 26.95 2.53 13.90
CA ARG A 151 27.80 3.08 14.96
C ARG A 151 27.70 4.60 15.01
N PRO A 152 28.07 5.23 16.12
CA PRO A 152 28.21 6.68 16.20
C PRO A 152 29.09 7.22 15.07
N GLY A 153 28.70 8.35 14.50
CA GLY A 153 29.42 9.06 13.44
C GLY A 153 28.96 8.73 12.02
N LEU A 154 28.26 7.60 11.76
CA LEU A 154 27.58 7.40 10.49
C LEU A 154 26.41 8.38 10.36
N THR A 155 26.24 8.96 9.19
CA THR A 155 25.09 9.84 8.92
C THR A 155 23.83 9.02 8.58
N GLU A 156 22.64 9.62 8.78
CA GLU A 156 21.37 9.01 8.37
C GLU A 156 21.38 8.62 6.89
N LYS A 157 21.93 9.49 6.01
CA LYS A 157 22.10 9.18 4.57
C LYS A 157 22.99 7.98 4.30
N GLU A 158 24.07 7.79 5.06
CA GLU A 158 24.95 6.63 4.88
C GLU A 158 24.24 5.34 5.28
N VAL A 159 23.45 5.38 6.36
CA VAL A 159 22.63 4.23 6.79
C VAL A 159 21.56 3.91 5.75
N ALA A 160 20.81 4.92 5.27
CA ALA A 160 19.80 4.73 4.22
C ALA A 160 20.39 4.05 2.97
N ARG A 161 21.51 4.61 2.46
CA ARG A 161 22.22 4.07 1.29
C ARG A 161 22.76 2.65 1.51
N ALA A 162 23.15 2.32 2.73
CA ALA A 162 23.61 0.96 3.06
C ALA A 162 22.45 -0.03 2.97
N LEU A 163 21.27 0.28 3.52
CA LEU A 163 20.06 -0.53 3.43
C LEU A 163 19.61 -0.71 1.98
N GLU A 164 19.51 0.39 1.24
CA GLU A 164 19.08 0.44 -0.17
C GLU A 164 19.99 -0.41 -1.06
N ARG A 165 21.29 -0.17 -0.97
CA ARG A 165 22.29 -0.96 -1.71
C ARG A 165 22.19 -2.44 -1.36
N ARG A 166 22.04 -2.78 -0.09
CA ARG A 166 21.97 -4.17 0.35
C ARG A 166 20.71 -4.88 -0.18
N MET A 167 19.56 -4.23 -0.19
CA MET A 167 18.35 -4.80 -0.79
C MET A 167 18.55 -5.16 -2.26
N VAL A 168 19.16 -4.24 -3.04
CA VAL A 168 19.44 -4.48 -4.46
C VAL A 168 20.49 -5.59 -4.66
N GLU A 169 21.58 -5.62 -3.88
CA GLU A 169 22.60 -6.68 -3.92
C GLU A 169 22.03 -8.05 -3.59
N LEU A 170 21.01 -8.12 -2.73
CA LEU A 170 20.31 -9.34 -2.37
C LEU A 170 19.29 -9.79 -3.43
N GLY A 171 19.03 -8.98 -4.46
CA GLY A 171 18.19 -9.34 -5.60
C GLY A 171 16.85 -8.61 -5.69
N ALA A 172 16.65 -7.53 -4.96
CA ALA A 172 15.51 -6.63 -5.19
C ALA A 172 15.64 -5.94 -6.55
N ASP A 173 14.52 -5.70 -7.24
CA ASP A 173 14.48 -4.93 -8.49
C ASP A 173 14.71 -3.42 -8.24
N GLY A 174 14.50 -2.96 -7.01
CA GLY A 174 14.63 -1.59 -6.57
C GLY A 174 14.14 -1.41 -5.14
N LEU A 175 13.86 -0.16 -4.79
CA LEU A 175 13.28 0.23 -3.51
C LEU A 175 11.75 0.27 -3.61
N ALA A 176 11.06 -0.12 -2.55
CA ALA A 176 9.61 0.03 -2.46
C ALA A 176 9.20 1.51 -2.37
N PHE A 177 10.01 2.30 -1.68
CA PHE A 177 9.88 3.75 -1.48
C PHE A 177 11.23 4.32 -1.02
N ASP A 178 11.34 5.66 -0.96
CA ASP A 178 12.53 6.33 -0.44
C ASP A 178 12.69 6.04 1.04
N SER A 179 13.81 5.41 1.43
CA SER A 179 14.05 4.97 2.80
C SER A 179 14.07 6.13 3.79
N ILE A 180 13.40 5.96 4.93
CA ILE A 180 13.43 6.90 6.05
C ILE A 180 14.47 6.40 7.05
N VAL A 181 15.43 7.25 7.42
CA VAL A 181 16.32 7.02 8.55
C VAL A 181 16.33 8.28 9.40
N ALA A 182 15.80 8.18 10.60
CA ALA A 182 15.58 9.30 11.50
C ALA A 182 16.22 9.02 12.86
N SER A 183 17.25 9.80 13.22
CA SER A 183 18.04 9.61 14.44
C SER A 183 17.80 10.71 15.48
N GLY A 184 17.75 10.34 16.77
CA GLY A 184 17.56 11.28 17.86
C GLY A 184 16.35 12.20 17.65
N PRO A 185 16.50 13.54 17.68
CA PRO A 185 15.39 14.48 17.51
C PRO A 185 14.64 14.35 16.18
N ASN A 186 15.32 13.90 15.10
CA ASN A 186 14.72 13.71 13.78
C ASN A 186 13.66 12.60 13.81
N GLY A 187 13.79 11.63 14.71
CA GLY A 187 12.78 10.58 14.93
C GLY A 187 11.41 11.11 15.37
N ALA A 188 11.27 12.40 15.71
CA ALA A 188 10.00 13.06 15.96
C ALA A 188 9.21 13.39 14.68
N VAL A 189 9.79 13.21 13.49
CA VAL A 189 9.18 13.48 12.18
C VAL A 189 8.89 12.16 11.48
N PRO A 190 7.62 11.74 11.34
CA PRO A 190 7.26 10.43 10.77
C PRO A 190 7.87 10.16 9.39
N HIS A 191 7.81 11.14 8.49
CA HIS A 191 8.36 11.08 7.11
C HIS A 191 9.62 11.93 6.97
N HIS A 192 10.59 11.71 7.87
CA HIS A 192 11.88 12.41 7.83
C HIS A 192 12.71 11.94 6.63
N SER A 193 13.20 12.87 5.82
CA SER A 193 14.20 12.54 4.78
C SER A 193 15.58 12.42 5.40
N PRO A 194 16.35 11.34 5.17
CA PRO A 194 17.67 11.15 5.74
C PRO A 194 18.58 12.35 5.51
N SER A 195 19.20 12.85 6.58
CA SER A 195 20.06 14.04 6.60
C SER A 195 21.55 13.70 6.78
N ASP A 196 22.40 14.73 6.80
CA ASP A 196 23.83 14.58 7.14
C ASP A 196 24.08 14.56 8.67
N ARG A 197 23.01 14.46 9.49
CA ARG A 197 23.14 14.29 10.93
C ARG A 197 23.84 12.97 11.24
N PRO A 198 24.96 12.99 12.01
CA PRO A 198 25.61 11.78 12.46
C PRO A 198 24.79 11.11 13.57
N LEU A 199 24.79 9.79 13.62
CA LEU A 199 24.28 9.01 14.74
C LEU A 199 25.13 9.30 15.99
N GLU A 200 24.47 9.48 17.12
CA GLU A 200 25.12 9.76 18.40
C GLU A 200 24.76 8.71 19.45
N ARG A 201 25.62 8.53 20.47
CA ARG A 201 25.28 7.68 21.60
C ARG A 201 24.06 8.24 22.34
N GLY A 202 23.08 7.39 22.63
CA GLY A 202 21.80 7.76 23.23
C GLY A 202 20.69 8.04 22.22
N ASP A 203 20.99 8.01 20.90
CA ASP A 203 19.94 8.12 19.88
C ASP A 203 19.10 6.85 19.79
N LEU A 204 17.79 7.03 19.63
CA LEU A 204 16.95 6.08 18.92
C LEU A 204 17.05 6.37 17.42
N VAL A 205 17.20 5.33 16.61
CA VAL A 205 17.27 5.42 15.15
C VAL A 205 16.12 4.61 14.57
N THR A 206 15.15 5.32 14.02
CA THR A 206 14.03 4.71 13.28
C THR A 206 14.46 4.55 11.83
N MET A 207 14.35 3.34 11.32
CA MET A 207 14.62 2.97 9.93
C MET A 207 13.36 2.35 9.34
N ASP A 208 12.83 2.97 8.30
CA ASP A 208 11.64 2.56 7.57
C ASP A 208 12.00 2.41 6.09
N PHE A 209 11.90 1.19 5.57
CA PHE A 209 12.41 0.82 4.26
C PHE A 209 11.79 -0.50 3.77
N GLY A 210 11.80 -0.68 2.47
CA GLY A 210 11.26 -1.87 1.85
C GLY A 210 11.88 -2.19 0.49
N ALA A 211 11.97 -3.47 0.16
CA ALA A 211 12.39 -3.95 -1.15
C ALA A 211 11.22 -3.98 -2.14
N LEU A 212 11.51 -3.67 -3.40
CA LEU A 212 10.62 -3.90 -4.53
C LEU A 212 11.07 -5.18 -5.24
N TYR A 213 10.16 -6.15 -5.37
CA TYR A 213 10.47 -7.40 -6.07
C TYR A 213 9.36 -7.76 -7.06
N ARG A 214 9.70 -7.79 -8.34
CA ARG A 214 8.78 -8.04 -9.46
C ARG A 214 7.51 -7.18 -9.39
N GLY A 215 7.68 -5.91 -8.94
CA GLY A 215 6.65 -4.90 -8.80
C GLY A 215 5.81 -5.00 -7.55
N TYR A 216 6.07 -5.93 -6.65
CA TYR A 216 5.44 -6.02 -5.33
C TYR A 216 6.35 -5.41 -4.27
N HIS A 217 5.74 -4.68 -3.35
CA HIS A 217 6.40 -3.90 -2.32
C HIS A 217 6.46 -4.67 -1.00
N ALA A 218 7.53 -4.48 -0.25
CA ALA A 218 7.63 -4.76 1.17
C ALA A 218 7.66 -3.45 1.94
N ASP A 219 7.29 -3.51 3.21
CA ASP A 219 7.31 -2.40 4.15
C ASP A 219 7.69 -2.88 5.54
N MET A 220 8.69 -2.22 6.15
CA MET A 220 9.14 -2.57 7.48
C MET A 220 9.81 -1.40 8.18
N THR A 221 9.33 -1.06 9.37
CA THR A 221 10.03 -0.13 10.27
C THR A 221 10.63 -0.85 11.48
N ARG A 222 11.87 -0.53 11.79
CA ARG A 222 12.54 -0.88 13.06
C ARG A 222 13.18 0.35 13.68
N THR A 223 13.08 0.43 15.01
CA THR A 223 13.80 1.43 15.81
C THR A 223 14.84 0.72 16.66
N VAL A 224 16.08 1.20 16.64
CA VAL A 224 17.20 0.67 17.44
C VAL A 224 17.79 1.77 18.32
N ALA A 225 18.57 1.43 19.33
CA ALA A 225 19.28 2.37 20.17
C ALA A 225 20.79 2.34 19.90
N ILE A 226 21.42 3.49 19.78
CA ILE A 226 22.89 3.64 19.68
C ILE A 226 23.46 3.86 21.09
N GLY A 227 24.01 2.79 21.67
CA GLY A 227 24.39 2.74 23.09
C GLY A 227 23.17 2.64 24.01
N GLU A 228 23.41 2.76 25.33
CA GLU A 228 22.37 2.57 26.34
C GLU A 228 21.26 3.63 26.21
N PRO A 229 20.01 3.26 25.94
CA PRO A 229 18.89 4.20 25.87
C PRO A 229 18.48 4.71 27.25
N ALA A 230 17.99 5.96 27.31
CA ALA A 230 17.41 6.53 28.50
C ALA A 230 16.11 5.81 28.92
N GLY A 231 15.71 5.92 30.20
CA GLY A 231 14.52 5.26 30.73
C GLY A 231 13.24 5.56 29.94
N TRP A 232 13.01 6.83 29.60
CA TRP A 232 11.85 7.24 28.80
C TRP A 232 11.85 6.64 27.38
N GLN A 233 13.02 6.37 26.79
CA GLN A 233 13.12 5.74 25.48
C GLN A 233 12.74 4.27 25.53
N ARG A 234 13.12 3.56 26.58
CA ARG A 234 12.69 2.17 26.82
C ARG A 234 11.20 2.07 27.06
N GLU A 235 10.66 2.94 27.94
CA GLU A 235 9.21 3.00 28.21
C GLU A 235 8.41 3.28 26.96
N LEU A 236 8.83 4.24 26.13
CA LEU A 236 8.19 4.58 24.87
C LEU A 236 8.26 3.41 23.87
N TYR A 237 9.43 2.77 23.76
CA TYR A 237 9.62 1.61 22.87
C TYR A 237 8.70 0.45 23.27
N ASP A 238 8.65 0.13 24.57
CA ASP A 238 7.80 -0.95 25.09
C ASP A 238 6.31 -0.68 24.87
N LEU A 239 5.88 0.58 25.00
CA LEU A 239 4.52 1.01 24.70
C LEU A 239 4.18 0.78 23.22
N VAL A 240 5.03 1.28 22.30
CA VAL A 240 4.80 1.13 20.85
C VAL A 240 4.85 -0.34 20.44
N ARG A 241 5.75 -1.13 21.03
CA ARG A 241 5.81 -2.58 20.80
C ARG A 241 4.54 -3.30 21.27
N ALA A 242 3.99 -2.91 22.42
CA ALA A 242 2.74 -3.46 22.91
C ALA A 242 1.56 -3.09 21.99
N ALA A 243 1.49 -1.84 21.54
CA ALA A 243 0.49 -1.36 20.60
C ALA A 243 0.58 -2.09 19.26
N GLN A 244 1.78 -2.26 18.70
CA GLN A 244 2.02 -3.02 17.47
C GLN A 244 1.54 -4.48 17.61
N ARG A 245 1.85 -5.11 18.71
CA ARG A 245 1.38 -6.47 19.00
C ARG A 245 -0.15 -6.54 19.06
N ALA A 246 -0.81 -5.58 19.69
CA ALA A 246 -2.27 -5.54 19.82
C ALA A 246 -2.93 -5.35 18.45
N GLY A 247 -2.50 -4.36 17.64
CA GLY A 247 -3.00 -4.13 16.30
C GLY A 247 -2.79 -5.35 15.38
N ARG A 248 -1.60 -5.95 15.43
CA ARG A 248 -1.30 -7.17 14.68
C ARG A 248 -2.22 -8.34 15.04
N LEU A 249 -2.49 -8.57 16.33
CA LEU A 249 -3.38 -9.64 16.76
C LEU A 249 -4.85 -9.37 16.44
N ALA A 250 -5.25 -8.10 16.29
CA ALA A 250 -6.58 -7.69 15.88
C ALA A 250 -6.79 -7.83 14.35
N ALA A 251 -5.72 -7.82 13.55
CA ALA A 251 -5.78 -7.90 12.07
C ALA A 251 -6.16 -9.33 11.61
N ARG A 252 -7.42 -9.69 11.74
CA ARG A 252 -7.99 -11.00 11.37
C ARG A 252 -9.09 -10.83 10.33
N ALA A 253 -9.34 -11.87 9.55
CA ALA A 253 -10.49 -11.89 8.66
C ALA A 253 -11.80 -11.62 9.42
N GLY A 254 -12.63 -10.74 8.88
CA GLY A 254 -13.87 -10.28 9.50
C GLY A 254 -13.74 -9.11 10.48
N ALA A 255 -12.52 -8.71 10.87
CA ALA A 255 -12.32 -7.55 11.75
C ALA A 255 -12.64 -6.24 11.01
N ALA A 256 -13.32 -5.30 11.67
CA ALA A 256 -13.55 -3.98 11.12
C ALA A 256 -12.24 -3.17 11.11
N LEU A 257 -11.99 -2.40 10.05
CA LEU A 257 -10.72 -1.68 9.86
C LEU A 257 -10.41 -0.75 11.04
N HIS A 258 -11.41 -0.01 11.51
CA HIS A 258 -11.26 0.91 12.65
C HIS A 258 -11.06 0.20 14.01
N GLU A 259 -11.56 -1.03 14.18
CA GLU A 259 -11.33 -1.82 15.39
C GLU A 259 -9.88 -2.30 15.47
N VAL A 260 -9.27 -2.60 14.31
CA VAL A 260 -7.85 -2.96 14.25
C VAL A 260 -6.97 -1.76 14.62
N ASP A 261 -7.30 -0.56 14.11
CA ASP A 261 -6.63 0.68 14.52
C ASP A 261 -6.80 0.95 16.02
N ALA A 262 -8.03 0.87 16.52
CA ALA A 262 -8.35 1.12 17.92
C ALA A 262 -7.57 0.20 18.89
N ALA A 263 -7.38 -1.07 18.52
CA ALA A 263 -6.62 -2.02 19.33
C ALA A 263 -5.18 -1.57 19.65
N ALA A 264 -4.54 -0.84 18.74
CA ALA A 264 -3.22 -0.26 18.98
C ALA A 264 -3.30 1.17 19.53
N ARG A 265 -4.18 1.99 18.96
CA ARG A 265 -4.31 3.41 19.29
C ARG A 265 -4.74 3.65 20.71
N ASP A 266 -5.67 2.87 21.24
CA ASP A 266 -6.20 3.06 22.59
C ASP A 266 -5.12 2.82 23.65
N LEU A 267 -4.23 1.85 23.47
CA LEU A 267 -3.08 1.65 24.36
C LEU A 267 -2.16 2.89 24.42
N ILE A 268 -1.87 3.47 23.26
CA ILE A 268 -1.05 4.69 23.18
C ILE A 268 -1.77 5.88 23.83
N LYS A 269 -3.08 5.99 23.61
CA LYS A 269 -3.93 7.04 24.18
C LYS A 269 -4.08 6.91 25.71
N GLU A 270 -4.30 5.72 26.21
CA GLU A 270 -4.40 5.43 27.66
C GLU A 270 -3.08 5.74 28.40
N ALA A 271 -1.94 5.54 27.74
CA ALA A 271 -0.64 5.93 28.26
C ALA A 271 -0.34 7.44 28.17
N GLY A 272 -1.29 8.27 27.67
CA GLY A 272 -1.15 9.72 27.57
C GLY A 272 -0.41 10.23 26.33
N TYR A 273 -0.16 9.37 25.33
CA TYR A 273 0.57 9.74 24.09
C TYR A 273 -0.33 9.84 22.86
N GLY A 274 -1.65 9.85 23.01
CA GLY A 274 -2.60 9.83 21.89
C GLY A 274 -2.41 10.99 20.89
N GLU A 275 -2.03 12.18 21.35
CA GLU A 275 -1.77 13.35 20.49
C GLU A 275 -0.49 13.21 19.63
N PHE A 276 0.40 12.27 19.96
CA PHE A 276 1.66 11.99 19.29
C PHE A 276 1.60 10.81 18.30
N PHE A 277 0.42 10.19 18.12
CA PHE A 277 0.15 9.17 17.12
C PHE A 277 -0.93 9.68 16.14
N LYS A 278 -0.52 10.32 15.06
CA LYS A 278 -1.40 11.12 14.19
C LYS A 278 -1.78 10.46 12.85
N HIS A 279 -1.13 9.38 12.46
CA HIS A 279 -1.45 8.65 11.22
C HIS A 279 -2.33 7.43 11.49
N GLY A 280 -2.83 6.77 10.46
CA GLY A 280 -3.51 5.48 10.57
C GLY A 280 -2.58 4.39 11.10
N LEU A 281 -3.15 3.30 11.58
CA LEU A 281 -2.35 2.17 12.05
C LEU A 281 -1.61 1.44 10.93
N GLY A 282 -2.10 1.53 9.69
CA GLY A 282 -1.47 0.87 8.56
C GLY A 282 -2.33 0.91 7.30
N HIS A 283 -1.88 0.22 6.27
CA HIS A 283 -2.47 0.22 4.94
C HIS A 283 -2.26 -1.11 4.22
N GLY A 284 -3.00 -1.33 3.15
CA GLY A 284 -2.74 -2.43 2.22
C GLY A 284 -1.41 -2.23 1.49
N VAL A 285 -0.76 -3.33 1.13
CA VAL A 285 0.49 -3.33 0.38
C VAL A 285 0.45 -4.36 -0.75
N GLY A 286 1.02 -4.03 -1.90
CA GLY A 286 1.02 -4.93 -3.05
C GLY A 286 1.79 -4.37 -4.23
N LEU A 287 1.11 -4.12 -5.36
CA LEU A 287 1.67 -3.45 -6.53
C LEU A 287 1.91 -1.95 -6.30
N GLN A 288 1.33 -1.38 -5.27
CA GLN A 288 1.63 -0.06 -4.76
C GLN A 288 2.04 -0.20 -3.29
N ILE A 289 2.87 0.75 -2.82
CA ILE A 289 3.27 0.76 -1.41
C ILE A 289 2.06 1.04 -0.52
N HIS A 290 1.24 2.02 -0.88
CA HIS A 290 -0.01 2.31 -0.22
C HIS A 290 -1.18 1.92 -1.13
N GLU A 291 -1.96 0.94 -0.72
CA GLU A 291 -3.21 0.55 -1.38
C GLU A 291 -4.28 0.18 -0.35
N GLU A 292 -5.50 -0.02 -0.80
CA GLU A 292 -6.59 -0.47 0.08
C GLU A 292 -6.30 -1.87 0.68
N PRO A 293 -6.77 -2.11 1.93
CA PRO A 293 -7.55 -1.22 2.80
C PRO A 293 -6.65 -0.35 3.69
N PHE A 294 -7.19 0.77 4.22
CA PHE A 294 -6.51 1.60 5.23
C PHE A 294 -7.03 1.30 6.63
N LEU A 295 -6.13 0.96 7.55
CA LEU A 295 -6.40 0.77 8.97
C LEU A 295 -6.32 2.13 9.66
N SER A 296 -7.45 2.78 9.90
CA SER A 296 -7.50 4.15 10.41
C SER A 296 -8.65 4.33 11.40
N PRO A 297 -8.59 5.37 12.25
CA PRO A 297 -9.69 5.70 13.15
C PRO A 297 -11.00 5.89 12.38
N ARG A 298 -12.12 5.59 13.04
CA ARG A 298 -13.45 5.92 12.51
C ARG A 298 -13.55 7.43 12.28
N LYS A 299 -14.00 7.83 11.12
CA LYS A 299 -14.20 9.25 10.83
C LYS A 299 -15.44 9.77 11.56
N PRO A 300 -15.44 11.03 12.06
CA PRO A 300 -16.63 11.63 12.70
C PRO A 300 -17.86 11.64 11.79
N GLU A 301 -17.67 11.75 10.48
CA GLU A 301 -18.72 11.72 9.46
C GLU A 301 -19.43 10.36 9.37
N ASP A 302 -18.72 9.27 9.73
CA ASP A 302 -19.26 7.90 9.76
C ASP A 302 -20.21 7.70 10.98
N THR A 303 -20.22 8.63 11.96
CA THR A 303 -21.03 8.54 13.17
C THR A 303 -22.25 9.48 13.16
N ALA A 304 -22.33 10.43 12.23
CA ALA A 304 -23.45 11.34 12.11
C ALA A 304 -24.62 10.64 11.42
N GLU A 305 -25.78 10.53 12.07
CA GLU A 305 -27.04 10.26 11.39
C GLU A 305 -27.20 11.30 10.27
N ARG A 306 -27.21 10.86 9.02
CA ARG A 306 -27.38 11.76 7.87
C ARG A 306 -28.74 12.46 8.03
N PRO A 307 -28.82 13.80 7.92
CA PRO A 307 -30.11 14.46 7.78
C PRO A 307 -30.83 13.86 6.56
N GLU A 308 -32.10 13.49 6.72
CA GLU A 308 -32.95 13.00 5.63
C GLU A 308 -32.78 13.91 4.42
N ASP A 309 -32.50 13.32 3.28
CA ASP A 309 -32.16 13.96 2.01
C ASP A 309 -33.31 14.88 1.56
N LEU A 310 -33.21 16.17 1.87
CA LEU A 310 -34.07 17.17 1.26
C LEU A 310 -33.59 17.31 -0.19
N GLY A 311 -34.27 16.59 -1.10
CA GLY A 311 -33.94 16.44 -2.50
C GLY A 311 -33.65 17.78 -3.20
N GLU A 312 -32.38 18.06 -3.48
CA GLU A 312 -31.98 19.03 -4.47
C GLU A 312 -31.98 18.40 -5.87
N PRO A 313 -32.76 18.92 -6.83
CA PRO A 313 -32.76 18.43 -8.19
C PRO A 313 -31.46 18.85 -8.89
N GLY A 314 -30.57 17.90 -9.20
CA GLY A 314 -29.37 18.14 -10.01
C GLY A 314 -28.10 17.37 -9.66
N ARG A 315 -28.04 16.57 -8.60
CA ARG A 315 -26.93 15.64 -8.36
C ARG A 315 -27.23 14.30 -9.01
N SER A 316 -26.78 14.14 -10.25
CA SER A 316 -26.78 12.85 -10.94
C SER A 316 -25.80 11.90 -10.23
N SER A 317 -26.31 10.70 -9.93
CA SER A 317 -25.61 9.49 -9.52
C SER A 317 -24.47 9.72 -8.51
N ARG A 318 -24.82 9.73 -7.22
CA ARG A 318 -23.85 9.43 -6.15
C ARG A 318 -23.29 8.05 -6.41
N GLU A 319 -21.96 7.98 -6.58
CA GLU A 319 -21.26 6.70 -6.39
C GLU A 319 -21.74 6.09 -5.08
N PRO A 320 -21.95 4.77 -4.99
CA PRO A 320 -22.12 4.13 -3.71
C PRO A 320 -20.83 4.41 -2.91
N GLU A 321 -20.88 5.43 -2.03
CA GLU A 321 -19.81 5.64 -1.05
C GLU A 321 -19.64 4.30 -0.38
N ARG A 322 -18.42 3.71 -0.51
CA ARG A 322 -18.11 2.51 0.24
C ARG A 322 -18.37 2.83 1.68
N ASP A 323 -19.24 2.05 2.27
CA ASP A 323 -19.57 2.15 3.68
C ASP A 323 -18.32 1.72 4.48
N HIS A 324 -17.41 2.67 4.72
CA HIS A 324 -16.19 2.46 5.48
C HIS A 324 -16.49 1.94 6.90
N GLU A 325 -17.69 2.18 7.38
CA GLU A 325 -18.16 1.69 8.69
C GLU A 325 -18.28 0.17 8.71
N HIS A 326 -18.64 -0.45 7.59
CA HIS A 326 -18.81 -1.90 7.45
C HIS A 326 -17.64 -2.59 6.72
N ALA A 327 -16.62 -1.83 6.30
CA ALA A 327 -15.45 -2.42 5.65
C ALA A 327 -14.69 -3.32 6.63
N ARG A 328 -14.52 -4.58 6.24
CA ARG A 328 -13.87 -5.62 7.05
C ARG A 328 -12.68 -6.20 6.29
N LEU A 329 -11.67 -6.59 7.05
CA LEU A 329 -10.55 -7.34 6.51
C LEU A 329 -11.00 -8.70 5.98
N GLU A 330 -10.52 -9.05 4.81
CA GLU A 330 -10.74 -10.34 4.20
C GLU A 330 -9.49 -11.24 4.32
N ASP A 331 -9.67 -12.56 4.21
CA ASP A 331 -8.53 -13.48 4.08
C ASP A 331 -7.68 -13.09 2.86
N ARG A 332 -6.35 -13.27 2.96
CA ARG A 332 -5.37 -13.00 1.89
C ARG A 332 -5.14 -11.51 1.58
N VAL A 333 -5.56 -10.60 2.42
CA VAL A 333 -5.25 -9.17 2.32
C VAL A 333 -3.94 -8.89 3.07
N PRO A 334 -2.86 -8.45 2.38
CA PRO A 334 -1.65 -7.96 3.04
C PRO A 334 -1.88 -6.55 3.57
N VAL A 335 -1.46 -6.31 4.80
CA VAL A 335 -1.50 -4.97 5.43
C VAL A 335 -0.24 -4.72 6.24
N THR A 336 0.10 -3.45 6.43
CA THR A 336 1.06 -3.00 7.42
C THR A 336 0.39 -2.80 8.77
N VAL A 337 1.14 -2.91 9.86
CA VAL A 337 0.73 -2.54 11.22
C VAL A 337 1.89 -1.81 11.86
N GLU A 338 1.79 -0.48 11.94
CA GLU A 338 2.91 0.45 12.13
C GLU A 338 2.64 1.56 13.17
N PRO A 339 2.15 1.28 14.38
CA PRO A 339 1.95 2.35 15.34
C PRO A 339 3.26 3.09 15.62
N GLY A 340 3.15 4.41 15.80
CA GLY A 340 4.29 5.27 16.11
C GLY A 340 3.94 6.37 17.09
N VAL A 341 4.90 6.77 17.90
CA VAL A 341 4.80 7.93 18.81
C VAL A 341 5.97 8.87 18.56
N TYR A 342 5.64 10.12 18.28
CA TYR A 342 6.59 11.13 17.80
C TYR A 342 6.60 12.35 18.73
N LEU A 343 7.68 12.50 19.53
CA LEU A 343 7.81 13.53 20.57
C LEU A 343 8.61 14.71 20.04
N PRO A 344 7.99 15.87 19.74
CA PRO A 344 8.68 17.03 19.17
C PRO A 344 9.95 17.41 19.92
N GLY A 345 11.07 17.50 19.18
CA GLY A 345 12.39 17.84 19.72
C GLY A 345 13.08 16.76 20.56
N ARG A 346 12.46 15.60 20.77
CA ARG A 346 13.02 14.50 21.57
C ARG A 346 13.33 13.26 20.75
N GLY A 347 12.47 12.92 19.78
CA GLY A 347 12.57 11.71 18.97
C GLY A 347 11.27 10.94 18.92
N GLY A 348 11.31 9.73 18.38
CA GLY A 348 10.12 8.89 18.23
C GLY A 348 10.47 7.42 18.13
N VAL A 349 9.44 6.60 18.12
CA VAL A 349 9.51 5.16 17.89
C VAL A 349 8.40 4.78 16.93
N ARG A 350 8.73 4.04 15.88
CA ARG A 350 7.80 3.28 15.04
C ARG A 350 8.28 1.84 14.95
N ILE A 351 7.36 0.90 15.06
CA ILE A 351 7.60 -0.54 14.86
C ILE A 351 6.52 -1.04 13.93
N GLU A 352 6.93 -1.64 12.84
CA GLU A 352 6.06 -2.03 11.76
C GLU A 352 6.32 -3.43 11.26
N ASP A 353 5.28 -4.14 10.91
CA ASP A 353 5.34 -5.37 10.13
C ASP A 353 4.38 -5.33 8.95
N THR A 354 4.80 -5.90 7.82
CA THR A 354 3.89 -6.40 6.79
C THR A 354 3.40 -7.79 7.19
N LEU A 355 2.10 -7.99 7.15
CA LEU A 355 1.45 -9.27 7.44
C LEU A 355 0.35 -9.57 6.41
N VAL A 356 -0.06 -10.83 6.32
CA VAL A 356 -1.25 -11.24 5.56
C VAL A 356 -2.35 -11.60 6.55
N VAL A 357 -3.51 -11.00 6.36
CA VAL A 357 -4.73 -11.38 7.08
C VAL A 357 -5.11 -12.82 6.73
N ARG A 358 -5.42 -13.64 7.75
CA ARG A 358 -5.85 -15.02 7.60
C ARG A 358 -7.03 -15.33 8.52
N ASP A 359 -7.86 -16.30 8.14
CA ASP A 359 -8.95 -16.81 8.98
C ASP A 359 -8.44 -17.32 10.34
N GLY A 360 -7.29 -17.99 10.35
CA GLY A 360 -6.66 -18.53 11.56
C GLY A 360 -5.81 -17.55 12.38
N GLY A 361 -5.76 -16.28 11.97
CA GLY A 361 -4.92 -15.23 12.54
C GLY A 361 -3.78 -14.81 11.60
N PRO A 362 -3.17 -13.63 11.82
CA PRO A 362 -2.25 -12.99 10.88
C PRO A 362 -0.98 -13.81 10.62
N GLU A 363 -0.60 -13.92 9.34
CA GLU A 363 0.67 -14.48 8.88
C GLU A 363 1.70 -13.35 8.74
N LEU A 364 2.73 -13.33 9.59
CA LEU A 364 3.82 -12.36 9.49
C LEU A 364 4.70 -12.63 8.28
N LEU A 365 4.94 -11.60 7.47
CA LEU A 365 5.87 -11.65 6.35
C LEU A 365 7.23 -11.06 6.72
N THR A 366 7.28 -9.91 7.41
CA THR A 366 8.50 -9.36 7.99
C THR A 366 8.76 -9.98 9.35
N ARG A 367 9.92 -10.61 9.53
CA ARG A 367 10.22 -11.49 10.68
C ARG A 367 11.31 -10.96 11.59
N THR A 368 11.95 -9.85 11.24
CA THR A 368 12.95 -9.19 12.08
C THR A 368 12.41 -8.96 13.49
N THR A 369 13.26 -9.17 14.50
CA THR A 369 12.89 -9.02 15.91
C THR A 369 12.29 -7.63 16.21
N LYS A 370 11.38 -7.60 17.16
CA LYS A 370 10.76 -6.38 17.70
C LYS A 370 11.25 -6.07 19.12
N GLU A 371 12.28 -6.77 19.58
CA GLU A 371 12.98 -6.39 20.79
C GLU A 371 13.89 -5.17 20.49
N LEU A 372 14.03 -4.27 21.48
CA LEU A 372 14.93 -3.12 21.33
C LEU A 372 16.37 -3.60 21.23
N LEU A 373 16.95 -3.43 20.05
CA LEU A 373 18.36 -3.71 19.81
C LEU A 373 19.20 -2.51 20.26
N VAL A 374 20.20 -2.75 21.10
CA VAL A 374 21.16 -1.78 21.61
C VAL A 374 22.52 -2.04 20.98
N LEU A 375 23.06 -1.06 20.24
CA LEU A 375 24.25 -1.17 19.42
C LEU A 375 25.41 -0.34 19.99
#